data_ea3b84d8233b40d70b3d8849a0409142
#
_entry.id   ea3b84d8233b40d70b3d8849a0409142
#
_cell.length_a   1.000
_cell.length_b   1.000
_cell.length_c   1.000
_cell.angle_alpha   90.00
_cell.angle_beta   90.00
_cell.angle_gamma   90.00
#
_symmetry.space_group_name_H-M   'P 1'
#
loop_
_entity.id
_entity.type
_entity.pdbx_description
1 polymer ?
#
loop_
_entity_poly.entity_id
_entity_poly.type
_entity_poly.pdbx_seq_one_letter_code
_entity_poly.pdbx_strand_id
1 'polypeptide(L)'
;MVYLIDDDDSVRRALQRLLRSAGFEVKAFSSAEAFLKSENLDVRACLVLDIRMPGLTGFDVQEKLASMGIRIPVITVSAFDDAETRERARKLGAVAFFRKPVDGQALIDAIHWATGVTKYNSAPADS
;
A
#
# COMPACT_ATOMS: atom_id res chain seq x y z
N MET A 1 -10.46 5.65 -0.96
CA MET A 1 -10.35 4.44 -0.12
C MET A 1 -8.93 3.90 -0.13
N VAL A 2 -8.41 3.59 1.02
CA VAL A 2 -7.10 2.99 1.18
C VAL A 2 -7.25 1.69 1.98
N TYR A 3 -6.68 0.62 1.48
CA TYR A 3 -6.53 -0.61 2.25
C TYR A 3 -5.13 -0.58 2.86
N LEU A 4 -5.02 -0.94 4.12
CA LEU A 4 -3.76 -0.90 4.84
C LEU A 4 -3.53 -2.26 5.48
N ILE A 5 -2.41 -2.90 5.16
CA ILE A 5 -2.05 -4.17 5.78
C ILE A 5 -0.72 -4.00 6.50
N ASP A 6 -0.71 -4.18 7.79
CA ASP A 6 0.49 -4.11 8.61
C ASP A 6 0.24 -4.93 9.88
N ASP A 7 1.14 -5.84 10.21
CA ASP A 7 0.99 -6.69 11.38
C ASP A 7 1.36 -6.00 12.70
N ASP A 8 2.07 -4.88 12.63
CA ASP A 8 2.44 -4.11 13.81
C ASP A 8 1.28 -3.21 14.23
N ASP A 9 0.69 -3.47 15.39
CA ASP A 9 -0.48 -2.73 15.83
C ASP A 9 -0.23 -1.24 15.96
N SER A 10 0.92 -0.85 16.49
CA SER A 10 1.25 0.56 16.68
C SER A 10 1.41 1.29 15.36
N VAL A 11 2.12 0.69 14.42
CA VAL A 11 2.34 1.27 13.10
C VAL A 11 1.01 1.35 12.36
N ARG A 12 0.23 0.27 12.39
CA ARG A 12 -1.05 0.22 11.69
C ARG A 12 -1.99 1.31 12.21
N ARG A 13 -2.09 1.47 13.52
CA ARG A 13 -2.97 2.49 14.10
C ARG A 13 -2.50 3.89 13.76
N ALA A 14 -1.20 4.13 13.80
CA ALA A 14 -0.64 5.43 13.49
C ALA A 14 -0.89 5.81 12.03
N LEU A 15 -0.67 4.88 11.11
CA LEU A 15 -0.92 5.13 9.69
C LEU A 15 -2.40 5.30 9.41
N GLN A 16 -3.25 4.51 10.05
CA GLN A 16 -4.69 4.62 9.89
C GLN A 16 -5.17 6.00 10.32
N ARG A 17 -4.68 6.48 11.46
CA ARG A 17 -5.04 7.80 11.97
C ARG A 17 -4.56 8.90 11.03
N LEU A 18 -3.34 8.79 10.57
CA LEU A 18 -2.75 9.74 9.64
C LEU A 18 -3.57 9.83 8.36
N LEU A 19 -3.86 8.70 7.76
CA LEU A 19 -4.56 8.67 6.48
C LEU A 19 -6.01 9.15 6.61
N ARG A 20 -6.66 8.84 7.70
CA ARG A 20 -8.00 9.35 7.95
C ARG A 20 -7.98 10.86 8.13
N SER A 21 -6.98 11.39 8.82
CA SER A 21 -6.87 12.84 8.99
C SER A 21 -6.63 13.56 7.67
N ALA A 22 -6.09 12.85 6.69
CA ALA A 22 -5.88 13.41 5.36
C ALA A 22 -7.12 13.26 4.47
N GLY A 23 -8.22 12.74 4.99
CA GLY A 23 -9.48 12.63 4.26
C GLY A 23 -9.73 11.30 3.59
N PHE A 24 -8.87 10.30 3.79
CA PHE A 24 -9.09 9.00 3.17
C PHE A 24 -10.01 8.12 4.02
N GLU A 25 -10.81 7.32 3.35
CA GLU A 25 -11.47 6.20 3.98
C GLU A 25 -10.45 5.10 4.07
N VAL A 26 -10.28 4.46 5.22
CA VAL A 26 -9.25 3.45 5.43
C VAL A 26 -9.85 2.18 5.99
N LYS A 27 -9.50 1.05 5.40
CA LYS A 27 -9.78 -0.24 5.97
C LYS A 27 -8.45 -0.89 6.28
N ALA A 28 -8.21 -1.17 7.55
CA ALA A 28 -6.93 -1.71 8.00
C ALA A 28 -7.06 -3.18 8.37
N PHE A 29 -6.02 -3.94 8.05
CA PHE A 29 -5.97 -5.38 8.31
C PHE A 29 -4.66 -5.70 9.00
N SER A 30 -4.69 -6.63 9.94
CA SER A 30 -3.50 -7.03 10.69
C SER A 30 -2.73 -8.16 10.01
N SER A 31 -3.27 -8.72 8.95
CA SER A 31 -2.61 -9.81 8.24
C SER A 31 -3.02 -9.84 6.78
N ALA A 32 -2.17 -10.45 5.96
CA ALA A 32 -2.47 -10.65 4.56
C ALA A 32 -3.69 -11.56 4.39
N GLU A 33 -3.80 -12.57 5.24
CA GLU A 33 -4.91 -13.52 5.18
C GLU A 33 -6.25 -12.82 5.38
N ALA A 34 -6.32 -11.92 6.35
CA ALA A 34 -7.55 -11.17 6.61
C ALA A 34 -7.94 -10.33 5.41
N PHE A 35 -6.96 -9.69 4.77
CA PHE A 35 -7.22 -8.89 3.58
C PHE A 35 -7.71 -9.75 2.42
N LEU A 36 -7.04 -10.87 2.19
CA LEU A 36 -7.36 -11.73 1.04
C LEU A 36 -8.72 -12.44 1.20
N LYS A 37 -9.24 -12.49 2.40
CA LYS A 37 -10.57 -13.04 2.65
C LYS A 37 -11.65 -12.02 2.43
N SER A 38 -11.31 -10.74 2.30
CA SER A 38 -12.30 -9.70 2.09
C SER A 38 -12.93 -9.88 0.74
N GLU A 39 -14.20 -9.54 0.66
CA GLU A 39 -14.92 -9.60 -0.60
C GLU A 39 -15.20 -8.21 -1.09
N ASN A 40 -15.49 -8.08 -2.35
CA ASN A 40 -15.86 -6.80 -2.95
C ASN A 40 -14.82 -5.71 -2.77
N LEU A 41 -13.57 -6.03 -3.09
CA LEU A 41 -12.52 -5.04 -3.02
C LEU A 41 -12.78 -3.91 -4.01
N ASP A 42 -12.58 -2.68 -3.55
CA ASP A 42 -12.73 -1.52 -4.41
C ASP A 42 -11.46 -1.40 -5.26
N VAL A 43 -11.57 -1.67 -6.55
CA VAL A 43 -10.41 -1.62 -7.44
C VAL A 43 -9.89 -0.21 -7.67
N ARG A 44 -10.64 0.81 -7.23
CA ARG A 44 -10.16 2.18 -7.33
C ARG A 44 -9.41 2.61 -6.07
N ALA A 45 -9.30 1.72 -5.10
CA ALA A 45 -8.56 1.98 -3.88
C ALA A 45 -7.06 1.87 -4.11
N CYS A 46 -6.30 2.27 -3.12
CA CYS A 46 -4.85 2.05 -3.08
C CYS A 46 -4.56 1.12 -1.92
N LEU A 47 -3.63 0.20 -2.10
CA LEU A 47 -3.21 -0.73 -1.06
C LEU A 47 -1.85 -0.30 -0.50
N VAL A 48 -1.79 -0.01 0.79
CA VAL A 48 -0.53 0.25 1.49
C VAL A 48 -0.18 -1.05 2.21
N LEU A 49 0.95 -1.65 1.85
CA LEU A 49 1.24 -3.03 2.16
C LEU A 49 2.61 -3.19 2.81
N ASP A 50 2.61 -3.68 4.04
CA ASP A 50 3.84 -4.06 4.72
C ASP A 50 4.38 -5.34 4.08
N ILE A 51 5.67 -5.38 3.78
CA ILE A 51 6.26 -6.53 3.13
C ILE A 51 6.58 -7.63 4.14
N ARG A 52 7.16 -7.28 5.28
CA ARG A 52 7.61 -8.28 6.25
C ARG A 52 6.57 -8.55 7.30
N MET A 53 5.84 -9.63 7.12
CA MET A 53 4.81 -10.06 8.06
C MET A 53 4.93 -11.56 8.27
N PRO A 54 4.55 -12.07 9.45
CA PRO A 54 4.53 -13.52 9.67
C PRO A 54 3.48 -14.17 8.77
N GLY A 55 3.70 -15.36 8.36
CA GLY A 55 2.78 -16.07 7.47
C GLY A 55 2.95 -15.55 6.05
N LEU A 56 1.87 -15.05 5.45
CA LEU A 56 1.95 -14.51 4.11
C LEU A 56 2.60 -13.12 4.16
N THR A 57 3.58 -12.93 3.31
CA THR A 57 4.30 -11.65 3.21
C THR A 57 3.58 -10.72 2.26
N GLY A 58 4.05 -9.46 2.19
CA GLY A 58 3.54 -8.53 1.20
C GLY A 58 3.77 -8.98 -0.22
N PHE A 59 4.88 -9.66 -0.50
CA PHE A 59 5.12 -10.22 -1.83
C PHE A 59 4.06 -11.25 -2.19
N ASP A 60 3.65 -12.08 -1.22
CA ASP A 60 2.60 -13.08 -1.43
C ASP A 60 1.28 -12.41 -1.80
N VAL A 61 0.97 -11.28 -1.16
CA VAL A 61 -0.23 -10.52 -1.48
C VAL A 61 -0.17 -10.00 -2.90
N GLN A 62 0.98 -9.43 -3.30
CA GLN A 62 1.16 -8.91 -4.65
C GLN A 62 0.97 -10.02 -5.68
N GLU A 63 1.56 -11.18 -5.44
CA GLU A 63 1.43 -12.32 -6.34
C GLU A 63 -0.01 -12.80 -6.43
N LYS A 64 -0.70 -12.83 -5.29
CA LYS A 64 -2.07 -13.30 -5.26
C LYS A 64 -2.99 -12.36 -6.02
N LEU A 65 -2.84 -11.05 -5.83
CA LEU A 65 -3.65 -10.07 -6.54
C LEU A 65 -3.43 -10.20 -8.05
N ALA A 66 -2.19 -10.36 -8.48
CA ALA A 66 -1.87 -10.54 -9.88
C ALA A 66 -2.53 -11.80 -10.44
N SER A 67 -2.49 -12.90 -9.69
CA SER A 67 -3.08 -14.16 -10.14
C SER A 67 -4.60 -14.07 -10.24
N MET A 68 -5.22 -13.19 -9.48
CA MET A 68 -6.65 -12.99 -9.50
C MET A 68 -7.08 -11.93 -10.50
N GLY A 69 -6.14 -11.32 -11.20
CA GLY A 69 -6.43 -10.25 -12.17
C GLY A 69 -6.86 -8.94 -11.53
N ILE A 70 -6.57 -8.76 -10.25
CA ILE A 70 -6.97 -7.55 -9.53
C ILE A 70 -5.87 -6.51 -9.66
N ARG A 71 -6.19 -5.34 -10.21
CA ARG A 71 -5.23 -4.28 -10.45
C ARG A 71 -5.49 -3.10 -9.54
N ILE A 72 -5.07 -3.21 -8.31
CA ILE A 72 -5.12 -2.12 -7.36
C ILE A 72 -3.70 -1.56 -7.25
N PRO A 73 -3.52 -0.23 -7.28
CA PRO A 73 -2.18 0.34 -7.06
C PRO A 73 -1.66 -0.08 -5.70
N VAL A 74 -0.43 -0.57 -5.65
CA VAL A 74 0.19 -1.06 -4.42
C VAL A 74 1.37 -0.18 -4.05
N ILE A 75 1.38 0.32 -2.81
CA ILE A 75 2.51 1.02 -2.25
C ILE A 75 3.07 0.13 -1.15
N THR A 76 4.31 -0.29 -1.29
CA THR A 76 4.92 -1.18 -0.30
C THR A 76 5.68 -0.40 0.74
N VAL A 77 5.71 -0.93 1.96
CA VAL A 77 6.39 -0.32 3.10
C VAL A 77 7.21 -1.40 3.76
N SER A 78 8.43 -1.11 4.16
CA SER A 78 9.27 -2.12 4.82
C SER A 78 10.31 -1.45 5.71
N ALA A 79 10.66 -2.13 6.81
CA ALA A 79 11.79 -1.72 7.62
C ALA A 79 13.11 -2.05 6.91
N PHE A 80 13.06 -2.92 5.89
CA PHE A 80 14.25 -3.33 5.15
C PHE A 80 14.27 -2.63 3.80
N ASP A 81 15.30 -1.82 3.59
CA ASP A 81 15.40 -0.99 2.40
C ASP A 81 16.62 -1.41 1.59
N ASP A 82 16.69 -2.66 1.20
CA ASP A 82 17.76 -3.10 0.33
C ASP A 82 17.28 -3.13 -1.12
N ALA A 83 18.23 -3.07 -2.04
CA ALA A 83 17.92 -3.00 -3.46
C ALA A 83 17.12 -4.21 -3.94
N GLU A 84 17.39 -5.36 -3.39
CA GLU A 84 16.73 -6.59 -3.81
C GLU A 84 15.24 -6.56 -3.42
N THR A 85 14.93 -6.11 -2.21
CA THR A 85 13.57 -6.01 -1.73
C THR A 85 12.77 -4.98 -2.56
N ARG A 86 13.39 -3.85 -2.83
CA ARG A 86 12.75 -2.80 -3.63
C ARG A 86 12.47 -3.28 -5.04
N GLU A 87 13.44 -3.94 -5.64
CA GLU A 87 13.30 -4.40 -7.02
C GLU A 87 12.25 -5.49 -7.13
N ARG A 88 12.18 -6.40 -6.16
CA ARG A 88 11.16 -7.44 -6.15
C ARG A 88 9.75 -6.83 -6.03
N ALA A 89 9.60 -5.86 -5.13
CA ALA A 89 8.31 -5.18 -4.96
C ALA A 89 7.89 -4.51 -6.26
N ARG A 90 8.84 -3.83 -6.91
CA ARG A 90 8.57 -3.13 -8.17
C ARG A 90 8.17 -4.11 -9.27
N LYS A 91 8.87 -5.21 -9.39
CA LYS A 91 8.58 -6.21 -10.41
C LYS A 91 7.20 -6.84 -10.21
N LEU A 92 6.76 -6.92 -8.97
CA LEU A 92 5.44 -7.47 -8.65
C LEU A 92 4.34 -6.39 -8.74
N GLY A 93 4.67 -5.20 -9.19
CA GLY A 93 3.69 -4.18 -9.52
C GLY A 93 3.55 -3.03 -8.54
N ALA A 94 4.41 -2.94 -7.53
CA ALA A 94 4.35 -1.80 -6.61
C ALA A 94 4.69 -0.51 -7.34
N VAL A 95 3.91 0.53 -7.10
CA VAL A 95 4.12 1.83 -7.74
C VAL A 95 5.01 2.73 -6.89
N ALA A 96 5.21 2.39 -5.64
CA ALA A 96 6.11 3.13 -4.76
C ALA A 96 6.57 2.23 -3.63
N PHE A 97 7.71 2.57 -3.03
CA PHE A 97 8.29 1.82 -1.92
C PHE A 97 8.73 2.84 -0.86
N PHE A 98 8.33 2.63 0.38
CA PHE A 98 8.72 3.48 1.49
C PHE A 98 9.42 2.67 2.56
N ARG A 99 10.47 3.26 3.12
CA ARG A 99 11.17 2.67 4.25
C ARG A 99 10.49 3.12 5.54
N LYS A 100 10.38 2.24 6.52
CA LYS A 100 9.90 2.60 7.85
C LYS A 100 11.03 3.24 8.66
N PRO A 101 10.72 4.27 9.44
CA PRO A 101 9.42 4.90 9.65
C PRO A 101 9.01 5.74 8.45
N VAL A 102 7.74 5.69 8.08
CA VAL A 102 7.28 6.30 6.86
C VAL A 102 7.10 7.81 7.03
N ASP A 103 7.55 8.57 6.05
CA ASP A 103 7.25 10.00 6.00
C ASP A 103 5.77 10.12 5.61
N GLY A 104 4.96 10.61 6.55
CA GLY A 104 3.51 10.65 6.36
C GLY A 104 3.07 11.48 5.17
N GLN A 105 3.67 12.64 4.95
CA GLN A 105 3.28 13.49 3.83
C GLN A 105 3.65 12.85 2.50
N ALA A 106 4.82 12.24 2.43
CA ALA A 106 5.24 11.56 1.21
C ALA A 106 4.29 10.40 0.88
N LEU A 107 3.82 9.67 1.89
CA LEU A 107 2.88 8.59 1.70
C LEU A 107 1.53 9.13 1.21
N ILE A 108 1.03 10.19 1.80
CA ILE A 108 -0.22 10.82 1.38
C ILE A 108 -0.13 11.25 -0.08
N ASP A 109 0.97 11.88 -0.46
CA ASP A 109 1.17 12.35 -1.83
C ASP A 109 1.22 11.16 -2.80
N ALA A 110 1.88 10.08 -2.42
CA ALA A 110 1.97 8.89 -3.26
C ALA A 110 0.60 8.25 -3.47
N ILE A 111 -0.24 8.23 -2.44
CA ILE A 111 -1.59 7.69 -2.54
C ILE A 111 -2.44 8.55 -3.48
N HIS A 112 -2.35 9.87 -3.37
CA HIS A 112 -3.10 10.76 -4.27
C HIS A 112 -2.65 10.54 -5.71
N TRP A 113 -1.35 10.42 -5.93
CA TRP A 113 -0.82 10.19 -7.26
C TRP A 113 -1.28 8.83 -7.82
N ALA A 114 -1.21 7.78 -7.00
CA ALA A 114 -1.55 6.43 -7.42
C ALA A 114 -3.04 6.28 -7.72
N THR A 115 -3.89 7.00 -7.01
CA THR A 115 -5.32 6.90 -7.22
C THR A 115 -5.85 7.93 -8.22
N GLY A 116 -4.98 8.83 -8.69
CA GLY A 116 -5.42 9.85 -9.65
C GLY A 116 -6.34 10.89 -9.04
N VAL A 117 -6.33 11.03 -7.73
CA VAL A 117 -7.22 11.96 -7.07
C VAL A 117 -6.74 13.39 -7.10
N THR A 118 -5.46 13.65 -7.38
CA THR A 118 -4.96 14.97 -7.42
C THR A 118 -5.59 15.70 -8.55
N LYS A 119 -5.92 16.96 -8.30
CA LYS A 119 -6.52 17.66 -9.26
C LYS A 119 -5.73 17.97 -10.36
N TYR A 120 -4.54 18.20 -10.21
CA TYR A 120 -3.77 18.50 -11.29
C TYR A 120 -3.44 17.43 -12.06
N ASN A 121 -3.65 16.50 -11.71
CA ASN A 121 -3.38 15.41 -12.32
C ASN A 121 -2.30 15.45 -13.01
N SER A 122 -1.76 16.11 -12.85
CA SER A 122 -0.73 16.30 -13.47
C SER A 122 0.21 15.54 -13.08
N ALA A 123 0.16 14.69 -13.24
CA ALA A 123 0.99 13.91 -12.95
C ALA A 123 2.14 14.29 -13.23
N PRO A 124 2.77 13.98 -12.73
CA PRO A 124 3.97 14.37 -12.78
C PRO A 124 4.54 14.24 -13.97
N ALA A 125 4.60 14.20 -14.30
CA ALA A 125 5.07 14.22 -15.21
C ALA A 125 5.06 14.43 -16.12
N ASP A 126 4.74 14.38 -16.09
CA ASP A 126 4.71 14.64 -16.81
C ASP A 126 5.19 15.04 -17.09
N SER A 127 5.12 14.89 -16.77
CA SER A 127 5.34 15.17 -16.93
C SER A 127 5.77 15.22 -17.29
#